data_7d594cfdcd2e9236bd7e137e9d023308
#
_entry.id   7d594cfdcd2e9236bd7e137e9d023308
#
_cell.length_a   1.000
_cell.length_b   1.000
_cell.length_c   1.000
_cell.angle_alpha   90.00
_cell.angle_beta   90.00
_cell.angle_gamma   90.00
#
_symmetry.space_group_name_H-M   'P 1'
#
loop_
_entity.id
_entity.type
_entity.pdbx_description
1 polymer ?
#
loop_
_entity_poly.entity_id
_entity_poly.type
_entity_poly.pdbx_seq_one_letter_code
_entity_poly.pdbx_strand_id
1 'polypeptide(L)'
;GLDVRLLVPRVSDSRLVTYAARSYFDELLEAGVRIYEYGPRMLHTKALLADDDVCIAGSANFDSRSFRLNFELSMLFRDQAVAAEMAGLIGTDMAQAQEVRFVRHRPLWRSRLPEAFARLLSPLL
;
A
#
# COMPACT_ATOMS: atom_id res chain seq x y z
N GLY A 1 19.32 -7.05 1.68
CA GLY A 1 18.29 -6.13 1.18
C GLY A 1 17.52 -5.51 2.33
N LEU A 2 16.76 -4.48 2.07
CA LEU A 2 15.89 -3.83 3.07
C LEU A 2 14.66 -4.72 3.35
N ASP A 3 14.16 -4.71 4.59
CA ASP A 3 12.87 -5.30 4.95
C ASP A 3 11.76 -4.27 4.66
N VAL A 4 11.18 -4.34 3.48
CA VAL A 4 10.09 -3.44 3.07
C VAL A 4 8.76 -4.16 3.20
N ARG A 5 7.82 -3.55 3.94
CA ARG A 5 6.48 -4.07 4.17
C ARG A 5 5.44 -3.05 3.72
N LEU A 6 4.48 -3.48 2.95
CA LEU A 6 3.41 -2.65 2.44
C LEU A 6 2.07 -3.16 2.97
N LEU A 7 1.35 -2.32 3.70
CA LEU A 7 0.01 -2.60 4.18
C LEU A 7 -1.00 -1.81 3.33
N VAL A 8 -1.90 -2.52 2.67
CA VAL A 8 -2.89 -1.93 1.77
C VAL A 8 -4.30 -2.39 2.12
N PRO A 9 -5.34 -1.60 1.80
CA PRO A 9 -6.71 -2.06 1.97
C PRO A 9 -7.00 -3.22 1.01
N ARG A 10 -7.66 -4.26 1.51
CA ARG A 10 -8.13 -5.39 0.70
C ARG A 10 -9.21 -4.96 -0.31
N VAL A 11 -10.04 -4.01 0.08
CA VAL A 11 -11.11 -3.43 -0.73
C VAL A 11 -11.05 -1.92 -0.60
N SER A 12 -10.99 -1.21 -1.72
CA SER A 12 -11.10 0.24 -1.84
C SER A 12 -12.54 0.62 -2.21
N ASP A 13 -12.88 1.89 -2.11
CA ASP A 13 -14.17 2.46 -2.54
C ASP A 13 -14.47 2.18 -4.02
N SER A 14 -13.43 2.08 -4.83
CA SER A 14 -13.51 1.76 -6.25
C SER A 14 -12.84 0.44 -6.56
N ARG A 15 -13.57 -0.46 -7.26
CA ARG A 15 -13.00 -1.69 -7.79
C ARG A 15 -11.85 -1.42 -8.75
N LEU A 16 -11.94 -0.33 -9.52
CA LEU A 16 -10.88 0.06 -10.45
C LEU A 16 -9.58 0.38 -9.72
N VAL A 17 -9.65 1.14 -8.63
CA VAL A 17 -8.48 1.45 -7.78
C VAL A 17 -7.89 0.18 -7.17
N THR A 18 -8.74 -0.76 -6.73
CA THR A 18 -8.28 -2.06 -6.22
C THR A 18 -7.52 -2.86 -7.29
N TYR A 19 -8.03 -2.92 -8.53
CA TYR A 19 -7.35 -3.61 -9.62
C TYR A 19 -6.05 -2.90 -10.03
N ALA A 20 -6.06 -1.56 -10.09
CA ALA A 20 -4.87 -0.78 -10.38
C ALA A 20 -3.76 -1.04 -9.34
N ALA A 21 -4.08 -0.99 -8.05
CA ALA A 21 -3.12 -1.29 -6.98
C ALA A 21 -2.56 -2.72 -7.11
N ARG A 22 -3.41 -3.71 -7.33
CA ARG A 22 -2.99 -5.12 -7.48
C ARG A 22 -2.14 -5.38 -8.72
N SER A 23 -2.25 -4.55 -9.76
CA SER A 23 -1.42 -4.69 -10.96
C SER A 23 0.08 -4.47 -10.71
N TYR A 24 0.44 -3.82 -9.61
CA TYR A 24 1.83 -3.59 -9.19
C TYR A 24 2.37 -4.66 -8.23
N PHE A 25 1.50 -5.54 -7.70
CA PHE A 25 1.92 -6.49 -6.67
C PHE A 25 3.00 -7.46 -7.13
N ASP A 26 2.89 -7.97 -8.35
CA ASP A 26 3.86 -8.94 -8.87
C ASP A 26 5.27 -8.31 -8.96
N GLU A 27 5.38 -7.07 -9.44
CA GLU A 27 6.65 -6.33 -9.52
C GLU A 27 7.24 -6.05 -8.13
N LEU A 28 6.39 -5.66 -7.17
CA LEU A 28 6.81 -5.38 -5.80
C LEU A 28 7.27 -6.65 -5.07
N LEU A 29 6.55 -7.75 -5.25
CA LEU A 29 6.92 -9.05 -4.67
C LEU A 29 8.23 -9.58 -5.26
N GLU A 30 8.45 -9.41 -6.58
CA GLU A 30 9.72 -9.75 -7.23
C GLU A 30 10.88 -8.89 -6.72
N ALA A 31 10.62 -7.63 -6.37
CA ALA A 31 11.60 -6.74 -5.74
C ALA A 31 11.86 -7.07 -4.25
N GLY A 32 11.15 -8.05 -3.68
CA GLY A 32 11.32 -8.49 -2.30
C GLY A 32 10.45 -7.73 -1.28
N VAL A 33 9.50 -6.93 -1.72
CA VAL A 33 8.54 -6.27 -0.84
C VAL A 33 7.52 -7.29 -0.33
N ARG A 34 7.25 -7.28 0.98
CA ARG A 34 6.15 -8.07 1.57
C ARG A 34 4.88 -7.24 1.59
N ILE A 35 3.81 -7.76 1.00
CA ILE A 35 2.53 -7.07 0.87
C ILE A 35 1.50 -7.73 1.77
N TYR A 36 0.74 -6.90 2.49
CA TYR A 36 -0.30 -7.33 3.43
C TYR A 36 -1.62 -6.63 3.07
N GLU A 37 -2.68 -7.41 2.81
CA GLU A 37 -4.02 -6.90 2.55
C GLU A 37 -4.83 -6.86 3.85
N TYR A 38 -5.18 -5.67 4.33
CA TYR A 38 -6.01 -5.45 5.49
C TYR A 38 -7.50 -5.57 5.13
N GLY A 39 -8.21 -6.45 5.82
CA GLY A 39 -9.58 -6.81 5.48
C GLY A 39 -10.68 -6.47 6.47
N PRO A 40 -10.40 -6.25 7.78
CA PRO A 40 -11.46 -6.08 8.78
C PRO A 40 -12.35 -4.85 8.55
N ARG A 41 -11.77 -3.77 8.05
CA ARG A 41 -12.44 -2.51 7.72
C ARG A 41 -11.64 -1.78 6.65
N MET A 42 -12.18 -0.66 6.13
CA MET A 42 -11.45 0.17 5.19
C MET A 42 -10.25 0.80 5.87
N LEU A 43 -9.07 0.59 5.29
CA LEU A 43 -7.83 1.24 5.71
C LEU A 43 -7.66 2.54 4.92
N HIS A 44 -7.65 3.68 5.61
CA HIS A 44 -7.49 5.00 4.98
C HIS A 44 -6.26 5.76 5.50
N THR A 45 -5.45 5.13 6.32
CA THR A 45 -4.21 5.69 6.86
C THR A 45 -3.16 5.84 5.77
N LYS A 46 -2.49 6.98 5.73
CA LYS A 46 -1.33 7.25 4.88
C LYS A 46 -0.16 7.55 5.80
N ALA A 47 0.65 6.53 6.01
CA ALA A 47 1.81 6.63 6.89
C ALA A 47 2.97 5.82 6.30
N LEU A 48 4.17 6.28 6.56
CA LEU A 48 5.42 5.59 6.27
C LEU A 48 6.26 5.60 7.54
N LEU A 49 6.78 4.45 7.89
CA LEU A 49 7.76 4.30 8.95
C LEU A 49 9.06 3.81 8.33
N ALA A 50 10.15 4.49 8.63
CA ALA A 50 11.48 4.08 8.20
C ALA A 50 12.39 4.00 9.41
N ASP A 51 13.01 2.84 9.56
CA ASP A 51 13.88 2.50 10.68
C ASP A 51 13.16 2.72 12.03
N ASP A 52 13.87 3.18 13.04
CA ASP A 52 13.33 3.31 14.40
C ASP A 52 13.03 4.77 14.80
N ASP A 53 13.23 5.73 13.90
CA ASP A 53 13.17 7.15 14.25
C ASP A 53 12.42 8.05 13.25
N VAL A 54 12.09 7.56 12.08
CA VAL A 54 11.44 8.36 11.03
C VAL A 54 10.01 7.88 10.78
N CYS A 55 9.05 8.78 10.96
CA CYS A 55 7.66 8.55 10.65
C CYS A 55 7.10 9.70 9.79
N ILE A 56 6.41 9.36 8.71
CA ILE A 56 5.65 10.31 7.90
C ILE A 56 4.18 9.93 7.98
N ALA A 57 3.32 10.90 8.28
CA ALA A 57 1.88 10.72 8.25
C ALA A 57 1.21 11.94 7.60
N GLY A 58 0.16 11.70 6.81
CA GLY A 58 -0.50 12.80 6.12
C GLY A 58 -1.71 12.40 5.29
N SER A 59 -2.05 13.26 4.33
CA SER A 59 -3.17 13.06 3.42
C SER A 59 -2.78 12.39 2.09
N ALA A 60 -1.50 12.42 1.72
CA ALA A 60 -1.01 11.89 0.45
C ALA A 60 -1.14 10.36 0.37
N ASN A 61 -1.88 9.88 -0.62
CA ASN A 61 -1.89 8.47 -0.97
C ASN A 61 -0.61 8.10 -1.75
N PHE A 62 -0.32 6.81 -1.81
CA PHE A 62 0.79 6.31 -2.62
C PHE A 62 0.33 6.09 -4.08
N ASP A 63 -0.04 7.20 -4.73
CA ASP A 63 -0.54 7.21 -6.10
C ASP A 63 -0.03 8.42 -6.90
N SER A 64 -0.21 8.38 -8.22
CA SER A 64 0.29 9.41 -9.13
C SER A 64 -0.37 10.76 -8.93
N ARG A 65 -1.62 10.80 -8.52
CA ARG A 65 -2.36 12.06 -8.30
C ARG A 65 -1.87 12.77 -7.04
N SER A 66 -1.72 12.04 -5.94
CA SER A 66 -1.20 12.60 -4.69
C SER A 66 0.22 13.12 -4.84
N PHE A 67 1.06 12.44 -5.65
CA PHE A 67 2.46 12.88 -5.84
C PHE A 67 2.64 14.00 -6.86
N ARG A 68 1.67 14.25 -7.77
CA ARG A 68 1.88 15.17 -8.90
C ARG A 68 0.83 16.25 -9.05
N LEU A 69 -0.39 16.02 -8.62
CA LEU A 69 -1.55 16.85 -8.97
C LEU A 69 -2.30 17.41 -7.78
N ASN A 70 -2.42 16.65 -6.70
CA ASN A 70 -3.19 17.07 -5.53
C ASN A 70 -2.36 17.97 -4.60
N PHE A 71 -3.05 18.88 -3.93
CA PHE A 71 -2.48 19.57 -2.77
C PHE A 71 -2.59 18.64 -1.57
N GLU A 72 -1.46 18.18 -1.06
CA GLU A 72 -1.36 17.23 0.04
C GLU A 72 -0.53 17.81 1.16
N LEU A 73 -0.83 17.41 2.39
CA LEU A 73 -0.07 17.77 3.57
C LEU A 73 0.47 16.49 4.22
N SER A 74 1.77 16.45 4.43
CA SER A 74 2.42 15.38 5.19
C SER A 74 3.31 15.96 6.26
N MET A 75 3.31 15.34 7.43
CA MET A 75 4.19 15.68 8.54
C MET A 75 5.26 14.62 8.67
N LEU A 76 6.50 15.08 8.78
CA LEU A 76 7.67 14.25 9.06
C LEU A 76 8.03 14.39 10.53
N PHE A 77 8.09 13.28 11.23
CA PHE A 77 8.54 13.17 12.61
C PHE A 77 9.90 12.45 12.62
N ARG A 78 10.85 13.00 13.34
CA ARG A 78 12.13 12.36 13.67
C ARG A 78 12.20 12.17 15.18
N ASP A 79 11.58 11.11 15.65
CA ASP A 79 11.45 10.83 17.07
C ASP A 79 11.19 9.34 17.30
N GLN A 80 12.03 8.70 18.10
CA GLN A 80 11.94 7.26 18.39
C GLN A 80 10.64 6.88 19.13
N ALA A 81 10.11 7.74 19.99
CA ALA A 81 8.89 7.44 20.72
C ALA A 81 7.67 7.45 19.76
N VAL A 82 7.60 8.45 18.88
CA VAL A 82 6.56 8.55 17.84
C VAL A 82 6.67 7.36 16.86
N ALA A 83 7.89 7.03 16.44
CA ALA A 83 8.13 5.91 15.54
C ALA A 83 7.73 4.57 16.18
N ALA A 84 8.04 4.35 17.46
CA ALA A 84 7.65 3.15 18.19
C ALA A 84 6.13 3.03 18.35
N GLU A 85 5.43 4.12 18.65
CA GLU A 85 3.98 4.14 18.72
C GLU A 85 3.34 3.80 17.36
N MET A 86 3.84 4.42 16.29
CA MET A 86 3.39 4.13 14.92
C MET A 86 3.67 2.68 14.53
N ALA A 87 4.84 2.13 14.88
CA ALA A 87 5.18 0.73 14.65
C ALA A 87 4.20 -0.22 15.36
N GLY A 88 3.80 0.10 16.59
CA GLY A 88 2.79 -0.64 17.34
C GLY A 88 1.41 -0.64 16.66
N LEU A 89 0.96 0.50 16.16
CA LEU A 89 -0.30 0.64 15.43
C LEU A 89 -0.27 -0.16 14.11
N ILE A 90 0.78 0.05 13.30
CA ILE A 90 0.96 -0.69 12.04
C ILE A 90 1.06 -2.20 12.30
N GLY A 91 1.79 -2.61 13.34
CA GLY A 91 1.93 -4.02 13.72
C GLY A 91 0.60 -4.67 14.10
N THR A 92 -0.26 -3.94 14.81
CA THR A 92 -1.61 -4.38 15.17
C THR A 92 -2.49 -4.58 13.93
N ASP A 93 -2.44 -3.66 12.98
CA ASP A 93 -3.19 -3.77 11.73
C ASP A 93 -2.62 -4.90 10.85
N MET A 94 -1.30 -5.04 10.78
CA MET A 94 -0.65 -6.13 10.04
C MET A 94 -1.00 -7.51 10.61
N ALA A 95 -1.15 -7.65 11.92
CA ALA A 95 -1.55 -8.91 12.55
C ALA A 95 -2.96 -9.36 12.13
N GLN A 96 -3.80 -8.44 11.66
CA GLN A 96 -5.14 -8.69 11.15
C GLN A 96 -5.20 -8.74 9.61
N ALA A 97 -4.08 -8.52 8.94
CA ALA A 97 -3.97 -8.52 7.50
C ALA A 97 -3.55 -9.89 6.95
N GLN A 98 -3.86 -10.14 5.71
CA GLN A 98 -3.45 -11.34 4.99
C GLN A 98 -2.23 -11.06 4.13
N GLU A 99 -1.15 -11.80 4.33
CA GLU A 99 0.04 -11.69 3.48
C GLU A 99 -0.26 -12.17 2.05
N VAL A 100 0.07 -11.35 1.07
CA VAL A 100 -0.06 -11.68 -0.35
C VAL A 100 1.14 -12.51 -0.77
N ARG A 101 0.88 -13.71 -1.26
CA ARG A 101 1.92 -14.59 -1.80
C ARG A 101 1.93 -14.55 -3.32
N PHE A 102 3.12 -14.61 -3.90
CA PHE A 102 3.28 -14.70 -5.35
C PHE A 102 2.58 -15.95 -5.90
N VAL A 103 1.56 -15.76 -6.73
CA VAL A 103 0.86 -16.86 -7.39
C VAL A 103 1.31 -16.92 -8.84
N ARG A 104 2.14 -17.91 -9.17
CA ARG A 104 2.75 -18.11 -10.49
C ARG A 104 1.74 -18.28 -11.64
N HIS A 105 0.49 -18.68 -11.32
CA HIS A 105 -0.58 -18.94 -12.29
C HIS A 105 -1.86 -18.24 -11.88
N ARG A 106 -1.96 -16.93 -12.16
CA ARG A 106 -3.25 -16.22 -12.06
C ARG A 106 -4.03 -16.39 -13.37
N PRO A 107 -5.34 -16.69 -13.35
CA PRO A 107 -6.14 -16.81 -14.55
C PRO A 107 -6.21 -15.48 -15.30
N LEU A 108 -5.81 -15.49 -16.59
CA LEU A 108 -5.67 -14.30 -17.46
C LEU A 108 -6.93 -13.42 -17.48
N TRP A 109 -8.10 -14.03 -17.58
CA TRP A 109 -9.36 -13.30 -17.76
C TRP A 109 -9.97 -12.73 -16.48
N ARG A 110 -9.68 -13.33 -15.32
CA ARG A 110 -10.28 -12.90 -14.04
C ARG A 110 -9.44 -11.91 -13.26
N SER A 111 -8.15 -11.87 -13.48
CA SER A 111 -7.25 -10.98 -12.76
C SER A 111 -6.37 -10.14 -13.67
N ARG A 112 -5.61 -10.75 -14.58
CA ARG A 112 -4.59 -10.02 -15.36
C ARG A 112 -5.15 -8.99 -16.35
N LEU A 113 -6.25 -9.27 -17.04
CA LEU A 113 -6.84 -8.31 -17.97
C LEU A 113 -7.49 -7.11 -17.27
N PRO A 114 -8.33 -7.29 -16.22
CA PRO A 114 -8.83 -6.16 -15.46
C PRO A 114 -7.73 -5.33 -14.80
N GLU A 115 -6.68 -5.98 -14.26
CA GLU A 115 -5.53 -5.31 -13.66
C GLU A 115 -4.72 -4.52 -14.71
N ALA A 116 -4.46 -5.09 -15.88
CA ALA A 116 -3.75 -4.41 -16.98
C ALA A 116 -4.53 -3.21 -17.52
N PHE A 117 -5.86 -3.34 -17.68
CA PHE A 117 -6.72 -2.23 -18.07
C PHE A 117 -6.75 -1.12 -17.01
N ALA A 118 -6.90 -1.50 -15.73
CA ALA A 118 -6.88 -0.55 -14.62
C ALA A 118 -5.52 0.17 -14.51
N ARG A 119 -4.41 -0.52 -14.83
CA ARG A 119 -3.08 0.06 -14.85
C ARG A 119 -2.93 1.16 -15.90
N LEU A 120 -3.55 1.02 -17.07
CA LEU A 120 -3.56 2.09 -18.10
C LEU A 120 -4.26 3.36 -17.60
N LEU A 121 -5.24 3.21 -16.71
CA LEU A 121 -5.97 4.32 -16.11
C LEU A 121 -5.34 4.82 -14.80
N SER A 122 -4.35 4.13 -14.25
CA SER A 122 -3.69 4.47 -12.99
C SER A 122 -3.18 5.92 -12.90
N PRO A 123 -2.66 6.56 -13.97
CA PRO A 123 -2.27 7.96 -13.91
C PRO A 123 -3.44 8.94 -13.71
N LEU A 124 -4.68 8.48 -13.91
CA LEU A 124 -5.90 9.27 -13.79
C LEU A 124 -6.67 9.01 -12.47
N LEU A 125 -6.21 7.99 -11.72
CA LEU A 125 -6.85 7.50 -10.47
C LEU A 125 -6.23 8.10 -9.20
#